data_2cc6d9a1f433d2f7d6222b4085858742
#
_entry.id   2cc6d9a1f433d2f7d6222b4085858742
#
_cell.length_a   1.000
_cell.length_b   1.000
_cell.length_c   1.000
_cell.angle_alpha   90.00
_cell.angle_beta   90.00
_cell.angle_gamma   90.00
#
_symmetry.space_group_name_H-M   'P 1'
#
loop_
_entity.id
_entity.type
_entity.pdbx_description
1 polymer ?
#
loop_
_entity_poly.entity_id
_entity_poly.type
_entity_poly.pdbx_seq_one_letter_code
_entity_poly.pdbx_strand_id
1 'polypeptide(L)'
;MKQIMMVGAGSVGGFFGAHLAKNNPNVSFLLRPRTLEAVKRNGLTIKSAKGNFTVHPPAASDPRQLATPDLIILAVKAYDLDEVMTQLEPVLTERTVILTLQNGIDTEDRIISRLHRDCVVGGVAFIYSKIVEPGVIEHYKRGGVAIGELMGHKSERVSQIAEVFKQAGISCQLSEDIRKSKWEKMCWNCVFNPLTVVIDDKVAKALDHPEMAGVIRQIVGEVAAVSAAVKVPLAPDMAEKVVKWTQELRDIHTSMYDDWKAKRPTEIDYLNGYIVRVGRELGIPTPVNEALTAMVKTITEKELSGPGIVRIDGAVVQPVSLTRTALGQLPREQRVDDISEVMPSMRGRAIRVKGLLEIPALAVDADHVTFHSVDGKYAATLTLQQARDFGLLLYELDGQPLP
;
A
#
# COMPACT_ATOMS: atom_id res chain seq x y z
N MET A 1 13.65 -23.95 -0.74
CA MET A 1 12.28 -23.41 -0.61
C MET A 1 11.48 -23.93 -1.79
N LYS A 2 10.46 -24.77 -1.51
CA LYS A 2 9.70 -25.45 -2.58
C LYS A 2 8.38 -24.74 -2.88
N GLN A 3 7.65 -24.28 -1.86
CA GLN A 3 6.37 -23.59 -2.02
C GLN A 3 6.52 -22.11 -1.72
N ILE A 4 6.16 -21.26 -2.67
CA ILE A 4 6.28 -19.81 -2.59
C ILE A 4 4.89 -19.19 -2.67
N MET A 5 4.56 -18.32 -1.72
CA MET A 5 3.32 -17.55 -1.75
C MET A 5 3.66 -16.07 -1.94
N MET A 6 3.26 -15.51 -3.08
CA MET A 6 3.28 -14.07 -3.33
C MET A 6 2.03 -13.44 -2.74
N VAL A 7 2.17 -12.48 -1.86
CA VAL A 7 1.07 -11.77 -1.24
C VAL A 7 0.92 -10.39 -1.86
N GLY A 8 -0.14 -10.24 -2.64
CA GLY A 8 -0.42 -9.05 -3.45
C GLY A 8 0.15 -9.14 -4.87
N ALA A 9 -0.66 -8.74 -5.86
CA ALA A 9 -0.26 -8.55 -7.26
C ALA A 9 -0.38 -7.08 -7.67
N GLY A 10 0.14 -6.19 -6.82
CA GLY A 10 0.40 -4.80 -7.17
C GLY A 10 1.54 -4.68 -8.19
N SER A 11 2.02 -3.47 -8.46
CA SER A 11 3.10 -3.24 -9.41
C SER A 11 4.38 -4.04 -9.07
N VAL A 12 4.75 -4.10 -7.79
CA VAL A 12 5.92 -4.86 -7.31
C VAL A 12 5.62 -6.36 -7.29
N GLY A 13 4.61 -6.79 -6.53
CA GLY A 13 4.28 -8.20 -6.36
C GLY A 13 3.84 -8.87 -7.66
N GLY A 14 3.10 -8.16 -8.51
CA GLY A 14 2.72 -8.66 -9.83
C GLY A 14 3.92 -8.92 -10.72
N PHE A 15 4.86 -7.99 -10.79
CA PHE A 15 6.06 -8.15 -11.60
C PHE A 15 6.95 -9.30 -11.11
N PHE A 16 7.38 -9.25 -9.86
CA PHE A 16 8.29 -10.29 -9.35
C PHE A 16 7.61 -11.65 -9.28
N GLY A 17 6.37 -11.70 -8.82
CA GLY A 17 5.62 -12.95 -8.73
C GLY A 17 5.35 -13.59 -10.08
N ALA A 18 5.04 -12.81 -11.14
CA ALA A 18 4.88 -13.34 -12.49
C ALA A 18 6.19 -13.94 -13.05
N HIS A 19 7.32 -13.26 -12.82
CA HIS A 19 8.63 -13.80 -13.23
C HIS A 19 8.97 -15.08 -12.47
N LEU A 20 8.69 -15.14 -11.17
CA LEU A 20 8.85 -16.36 -10.36
C LEU A 20 7.95 -17.49 -10.87
N ALA A 21 6.68 -17.20 -11.18
CA ALA A 21 5.71 -18.21 -11.62
C ALA A 21 5.93 -18.69 -13.05
N LYS A 22 6.69 -17.96 -13.89
CA LYS A 22 6.86 -18.26 -15.30
C LYS A 22 7.42 -19.66 -15.54
N ASN A 23 8.35 -20.11 -14.68
CA ASN A 23 9.02 -21.40 -14.79
C ASN A 23 8.95 -22.23 -13.49
N ASN A 24 8.16 -21.79 -12.51
CA ASN A 24 8.01 -22.46 -11.23
C ASN A 24 6.54 -22.64 -10.89
N PRO A 25 5.98 -23.86 -11.04
CA PRO A 25 4.57 -24.14 -10.77
C PRO A 25 4.21 -24.06 -9.28
N ASN A 26 5.18 -23.98 -8.40
CA ASN A 26 4.99 -23.92 -6.95
C ASN A 26 4.86 -22.48 -6.43
N VAL A 27 4.69 -21.51 -7.33
CA VAL A 27 4.41 -20.11 -6.97
C VAL A 27 2.91 -19.89 -6.99
N SER A 28 2.35 -19.53 -5.86
CA SER A 28 0.93 -19.20 -5.69
C SER A 28 0.74 -17.75 -5.29
N PHE A 29 -0.48 -17.23 -5.43
CA PHE A 29 -0.80 -15.84 -5.11
C PHE A 29 -1.96 -15.73 -4.14
N LEU A 30 -1.76 -14.96 -3.07
CA LEU A 30 -2.84 -14.47 -2.21
C LEU A 30 -3.27 -13.10 -2.70
N LEU A 31 -4.52 -12.98 -3.18
CA LEU A 31 -5.03 -11.81 -3.89
C LEU A 31 -6.37 -11.35 -3.33
N ARG A 32 -6.60 -10.05 -3.37
CA ARG A 32 -7.94 -9.49 -3.12
C ARG A 32 -8.94 -9.93 -4.20
N PRO A 33 -10.24 -10.07 -3.88
CA PRO A 33 -11.26 -10.64 -4.77
C PRO A 33 -11.23 -10.08 -6.20
N ARG A 34 -11.22 -8.75 -6.36
CA ARG A 34 -11.20 -8.11 -7.69
C ARG A 34 -9.99 -8.50 -8.54
N THR A 35 -8.80 -8.55 -7.95
CA THR A 35 -7.58 -8.95 -8.66
C THR A 35 -7.57 -10.45 -8.92
N LEU A 36 -8.07 -11.25 -7.98
CA LEU A 36 -8.20 -12.70 -8.10
C LEU A 36 -9.08 -13.08 -9.30
N GLU A 37 -10.24 -12.45 -9.46
CA GLU A 37 -11.14 -12.70 -10.58
C GLU A 37 -10.47 -12.38 -11.92
N ALA A 38 -9.77 -11.25 -12.01
CA ALA A 38 -9.05 -10.87 -13.22
C ALA A 38 -7.93 -11.86 -13.56
N VAL A 39 -7.12 -12.25 -12.56
CA VAL A 39 -6.02 -13.20 -12.73
C VAL A 39 -6.53 -14.61 -13.07
N LYS A 40 -7.62 -15.08 -12.46
CA LYS A 40 -8.24 -16.37 -12.82
C LYS A 40 -8.77 -16.39 -14.25
N ARG A 41 -9.33 -15.28 -14.73
CA ARG A 41 -9.92 -15.18 -16.07
C ARG A 41 -8.85 -15.01 -17.15
N ASN A 42 -7.90 -14.11 -16.95
CA ASN A 42 -7.02 -13.62 -18.01
C ASN A 42 -5.53 -13.95 -17.73
N GLY A 43 -5.19 -14.52 -16.58
CA GLY A 43 -3.82 -14.65 -16.12
C GLY A 43 -3.26 -13.34 -15.57
N LEU A 44 -2.00 -13.40 -15.15
CA LEU A 44 -1.20 -12.25 -14.73
C LEU A 44 -0.23 -11.89 -15.86
N THR A 45 -0.42 -10.72 -16.45
CA THR A 45 0.32 -10.27 -17.64
C THR A 45 1.35 -9.21 -17.29
N ILE A 46 2.58 -9.40 -17.79
CA ILE A 46 3.65 -8.40 -17.76
C ILE A 46 3.81 -7.83 -19.16
N LYS A 47 3.69 -6.50 -19.28
CA LYS A 47 4.04 -5.74 -20.48
C LYS A 47 5.37 -5.05 -20.22
N SER A 48 6.39 -5.34 -21.04
CA SER A 48 7.74 -4.80 -20.85
C SER A 48 8.48 -4.68 -22.18
N ALA A 49 9.35 -3.69 -22.29
CA ALA A 49 10.29 -3.60 -23.41
C ALA A 49 11.20 -4.84 -23.55
N LYS A 50 11.35 -5.63 -22.46
CA LYS A 50 12.09 -6.91 -22.46
C LYS A 50 11.27 -8.11 -22.95
N GLY A 51 10.04 -7.89 -23.38
CA GLY A 51 9.08 -8.91 -23.84
C GLY A 51 7.86 -9.01 -22.92
N ASN A 52 6.72 -9.28 -23.57
CA ASN A 52 5.45 -9.49 -22.88
C ASN A 52 5.25 -10.98 -22.62
N PHE A 53 4.62 -11.31 -21.48
CA PHE A 53 4.20 -12.67 -21.19
C PHE A 53 3.03 -12.69 -20.20
N THR A 54 2.32 -13.81 -20.17
CA THR A 54 1.21 -14.07 -19.24
C THR A 54 1.46 -15.39 -18.52
N VAL A 55 1.15 -15.43 -17.23
CA VAL A 55 1.19 -16.64 -16.41
C VAL A 55 -0.17 -16.89 -15.76
N HIS A 56 -0.48 -18.15 -15.47
CA HIS A 56 -1.72 -18.57 -14.79
C HIS A 56 -1.38 -19.31 -13.49
N PRO A 57 -0.87 -18.61 -12.48
CA PRO A 57 -0.49 -19.24 -11.22
C PRO A 57 -1.72 -19.65 -10.40
N PRO A 58 -1.62 -20.65 -9.52
CA PRO A 58 -2.59 -20.87 -8.46
C PRO A 58 -2.82 -19.58 -7.67
N ALA A 59 -4.09 -19.20 -7.48
CA ALA A 59 -4.43 -17.98 -6.76
C ALA A 59 -5.72 -18.12 -5.95
N ALA A 60 -5.74 -17.53 -4.77
CA ALA A 60 -6.89 -17.52 -3.87
C ALA A 60 -6.99 -16.20 -3.09
N SER A 61 -8.14 -15.95 -2.47
CA SER A 61 -8.31 -14.85 -1.50
C SER A 61 -8.22 -15.32 -0.04
N ASP A 62 -8.18 -16.62 0.18
CA ASP A 62 -7.95 -17.26 1.48
C ASP A 62 -6.67 -18.10 1.38
N PRO A 63 -5.65 -17.84 2.20
CA PRO A 63 -4.37 -18.55 2.12
C PRO A 63 -4.49 -20.04 2.44
N ARG A 64 -5.53 -20.47 3.16
CA ARG A 64 -5.81 -21.89 3.47
C ARG A 64 -6.19 -22.72 2.23
N GLN A 65 -6.55 -22.06 1.13
CA GLN A 65 -6.84 -22.71 -0.16
C GLN A 65 -5.58 -22.92 -1.02
N LEU A 66 -4.44 -22.47 -0.54
CA LEU A 66 -3.14 -22.58 -1.22
C LEU A 66 -2.25 -23.57 -0.49
N ALA A 67 -1.20 -24.05 -1.18
CA ALA A 67 -0.19 -24.89 -0.54
C ALA A 67 0.53 -24.12 0.59
N THR A 68 0.80 -24.82 1.70
CA THR A 68 1.53 -24.24 2.84
C THR A 68 2.89 -23.71 2.40
N PRO A 69 3.19 -22.42 2.59
CA PRO A 69 4.39 -21.81 2.05
C PRO A 69 5.64 -22.08 2.87
N ASP A 70 6.76 -22.38 2.19
CA ASP A 70 8.09 -22.29 2.78
C ASP A 70 8.60 -20.83 2.76
N LEU A 71 8.21 -20.07 1.71
CA LEU A 71 8.54 -18.66 1.53
C LEU A 71 7.27 -17.85 1.24
N ILE A 72 7.04 -16.81 2.03
CA ILE A 72 6.05 -15.78 1.75
C ILE A 72 6.80 -14.54 1.28
N ILE A 73 6.38 -13.94 0.16
CA ILE A 73 6.90 -12.67 -0.33
C ILE A 73 5.81 -11.62 -0.18
N LEU A 74 5.99 -10.67 0.75
CA LEU A 74 5.02 -9.59 1.02
C LEU A 74 5.31 -8.41 0.09
N ALA A 75 4.31 -8.06 -0.73
CA ALA A 75 4.35 -6.93 -1.64
C ALA A 75 3.03 -6.15 -1.66
N VAL A 76 2.32 -6.13 -0.54
CA VAL A 76 1.14 -5.31 -0.31
C VAL A 76 1.55 -3.93 0.19
N LYS A 77 0.62 -2.98 0.21
CA LYS A 77 0.86 -1.65 0.77
C LYS A 77 1.10 -1.71 2.28
N ALA A 78 1.90 -0.79 2.81
CA ALA A 78 2.30 -0.80 4.22
C ALA A 78 1.10 -0.70 5.19
N TYR A 79 0.02 -0.02 4.78
CA TYR A 79 -1.21 0.09 5.55
C TYR A 79 -2.06 -1.19 5.57
N ASP A 80 -1.79 -2.15 4.68
CA ASP A 80 -2.49 -3.45 4.62
C ASP A 80 -1.81 -4.54 5.48
N LEU A 81 -0.64 -4.24 6.08
CA LEU A 81 0.20 -5.25 6.72
C LEU A 81 -0.54 -6.02 7.83
N ASP A 82 -1.23 -5.32 8.73
CA ASP A 82 -1.83 -5.95 9.92
C ASP A 82 -3.00 -6.88 9.53
N GLU A 83 -3.82 -6.47 8.55
CA GLU A 83 -4.89 -7.29 7.99
C GLU A 83 -4.31 -8.56 7.33
N VAL A 84 -3.29 -8.38 6.49
CA VAL A 84 -2.64 -9.47 5.77
C VAL A 84 -1.96 -10.45 6.73
N MET A 85 -1.29 -9.95 7.77
CA MET A 85 -0.68 -10.82 8.78
C MET A 85 -1.74 -11.65 9.53
N THR A 86 -2.90 -11.07 9.85
CA THR A 86 -4.03 -11.83 10.43
C THR A 86 -4.48 -12.97 9.52
N GLN A 87 -4.55 -12.72 8.21
CA GLN A 87 -4.93 -13.75 7.24
C GLN A 87 -3.86 -14.85 7.10
N LEU A 88 -2.58 -14.51 7.22
CA LEU A 88 -1.47 -15.44 7.02
C LEU A 88 -1.18 -16.32 8.24
N GLU A 89 -1.43 -15.88 9.46
CA GLU A 89 -1.11 -16.62 10.68
C GLU A 89 -1.56 -18.10 10.65
N PRO A 90 -2.78 -18.44 10.17
CA PRO A 90 -3.24 -19.84 10.16
C PRO A 90 -2.43 -20.79 9.26
N VAL A 91 -1.63 -20.26 8.31
CA VAL A 91 -0.84 -21.07 7.36
C VAL A 91 0.66 -20.97 7.61
N LEU A 92 1.08 -20.20 8.62
CA LEU A 92 2.49 -20.11 9.01
C LEU A 92 2.92 -21.39 9.74
N THR A 93 4.11 -21.88 9.41
CA THR A 93 4.79 -22.98 10.11
C THR A 93 6.11 -22.48 10.69
N GLU A 94 6.72 -23.27 11.57
CA GLU A 94 8.05 -22.98 12.13
C GLU A 94 9.13 -22.74 11.04
N ARG A 95 8.94 -23.32 9.86
CA ARG A 95 9.89 -23.20 8.72
C ARG A 95 9.55 -22.08 7.75
N THR A 96 8.38 -21.47 7.86
CA THR A 96 7.98 -20.40 6.94
C THR A 96 8.86 -19.16 7.13
N VAL A 97 9.49 -18.72 6.05
CA VAL A 97 10.26 -17.47 5.96
C VAL A 97 9.41 -16.40 5.28
N ILE A 98 9.48 -15.17 5.77
CA ILE A 98 8.78 -14.02 5.21
C ILE A 98 9.80 -13.04 4.64
N LEU A 99 9.78 -12.82 3.34
CA LEU A 99 10.54 -11.77 2.66
C LEU A 99 9.64 -10.56 2.45
N THR A 100 10.07 -9.39 2.89
CA THR A 100 9.34 -8.14 2.65
C THR A 100 9.90 -7.42 1.44
N LEU A 101 9.03 -6.98 0.51
CA LEU A 101 9.38 -6.10 -0.60
C LEU A 101 8.62 -4.77 -0.52
N GLN A 102 7.99 -4.51 0.61
CA GLN A 102 7.21 -3.30 0.88
C GLN A 102 8.13 -2.08 1.05
N ASN A 103 7.58 -0.90 0.74
CA ASN A 103 8.23 0.35 1.11
C ASN A 103 8.11 0.60 2.62
N GLY A 104 8.98 1.46 3.13
CA GLY A 104 9.02 1.78 4.57
C GLY A 104 10.14 1.06 5.30
N ILE A 105 10.24 1.31 6.59
CA ILE A 105 11.38 0.89 7.44
C ILE A 105 10.95 -0.13 8.49
N ASP A 106 9.72 -0.03 9.02
CA ASP A 106 9.26 -0.73 10.22
C ASP A 106 8.54 -2.06 9.96
N THR A 107 8.34 -2.42 8.70
CA THR A 107 7.57 -3.63 8.32
C THR A 107 8.09 -4.89 8.99
N GLU A 108 9.40 -5.11 8.93
CA GLU A 108 10.05 -6.29 9.48
C GLU A 108 9.92 -6.35 11.01
N ASP A 109 10.15 -5.22 11.67
CA ASP A 109 10.08 -5.13 13.12
C ASP A 109 8.63 -5.33 13.62
N ARG A 110 7.63 -4.85 12.87
CA ARG A 110 6.20 -5.11 13.15
C ARG A 110 5.86 -6.60 13.02
N ILE A 111 6.34 -7.27 11.98
CA ILE A 111 6.12 -8.71 11.78
C ILE A 111 6.79 -9.51 12.90
N ILE A 112 8.05 -9.21 13.23
CA ILE A 112 8.78 -9.89 14.29
C ILE A 112 8.10 -9.69 15.66
N SER A 113 7.68 -8.47 15.97
CA SER A 113 6.95 -8.16 17.21
C SER A 113 5.64 -8.93 17.32
N ARG A 114 4.95 -9.13 16.19
CA ARG A 114 3.69 -9.87 16.16
C ARG A 114 3.87 -11.40 16.29
N LEU A 115 4.85 -11.95 15.58
CA LEU A 115 5.08 -13.39 15.52
C LEU A 115 6.03 -13.92 16.62
N HIS A 116 6.73 -13.01 17.33
CA HIS A 116 7.72 -13.32 18.37
C HIS A 116 8.80 -14.33 17.91
N ARG A 117 9.18 -14.30 16.62
CA ARG A 117 10.19 -15.21 16.07
C ARG A 117 11.01 -14.55 14.95
N ASP A 118 12.25 -15.02 14.76
CA ASP A 118 13.13 -14.63 13.66
C ASP A 118 12.80 -15.43 12.39
N CYS A 119 11.81 -14.97 11.63
CA CYS A 119 11.42 -15.57 10.36
C CYS A 119 11.43 -14.58 9.21
N VAL A 120 11.92 -13.36 9.42
CA VAL A 120 11.80 -12.27 8.45
C VAL A 120 13.15 -11.98 7.79
N VAL A 121 13.13 -11.89 6.48
CA VAL A 121 14.23 -11.39 5.64
C VAL A 121 13.82 -10.04 5.08
N GLY A 122 14.68 -9.05 5.21
CA GLY A 122 14.45 -7.73 4.63
C GLY A 122 14.72 -7.70 3.14
N GLY A 123 13.92 -6.93 2.40
CA GLY A 123 14.13 -6.73 0.98
C GLY A 123 13.88 -5.30 0.53
N VAL A 124 14.58 -4.92 -0.52
CA VAL A 124 14.41 -3.65 -1.24
C VAL A 124 14.16 -3.95 -2.70
N ALA A 125 13.00 -3.55 -3.21
CA ALA A 125 12.67 -3.66 -4.62
C ALA A 125 13.13 -2.41 -5.39
N PHE A 126 13.88 -2.60 -6.46
CA PHE A 126 14.30 -1.56 -7.40
C PHE A 126 13.60 -1.78 -8.72
N ILE A 127 12.39 -1.24 -8.84
CA ILE A 127 11.54 -1.43 -10.01
C ILE A 127 10.68 -0.19 -10.27
N TYR A 128 10.43 0.08 -11.55
CA TYR A 128 9.49 1.08 -12.02
C TYR A 128 8.46 0.39 -12.89
N SER A 129 7.30 0.20 -12.33
CA SER A 129 6.15 -0.48 -12.93
C SER A 129 4.85 0.08 -12.38
N LYS A 130 3.79 -0.01 -13.17
CA LYS A 130 2.44 0.37 -12.73
C LYS A 130 1.41 -0.70 -13.08
N ILE A 131 0.30 -0.69 -12.37
CA ILE A 131 -0.88 -1.47 -12.70
C ILE A 131 -1.63 -0.69 -13.79
N VAL A 132 -1.81 -1.30 -14.96
CA VAL A 132 -2.64 -0.74 -16.06
C VAL A 132 -4.09 -1.09 -15.82
N GLU A 133 -4.34 -2.35 -15.48
CA GLU A 133 -5.64 -2.91 -15.12
C GLU A 133 -5.42 -4.11 -14.18
N PRO A 134 -6.45 -4.60 -13.47
CA PRO A 134 -6.29 -5.76 -12.59
C PRO A 134 -5.68 -6.95 -13.35
N GLY A 135 -4.54 -7.45 -12.86
CA GLY A 135 -3.80 -8.55 -13.49
C GLY A 135 -2.87 -8.14 -14.64
N VAL A 136 -2.74 -6.84 -14.97
CA VAL A 136 -1.81 -6.36 -16.02
C VAL A 136 -0.84 -5.33 -15.45
N ILE A 137 0.44 -5.66 -15.47
CA ILE A 137 1.54 -4.83 -14.99
C ILE A 137 2.37 -4.36 -16.18
N GLU A 138 2.54 -3.05 -16.27
CA GLU A 138 3.45 -2.43 -17.24
C GLU A 138 4.78 -2.10 -16.54
N HIS A 139 5.88 -2.61 -17.07
CA HIS A 139 7.22 -2.47 -16.54
C HIS A 139 8.05 -1.53 -17.42
N TYR A 140 8.63 -0.51 -16.80
CA TYR A 140 9.39 0.53 -17.50
C TYR A 140 10.90 0.39 -17.34
N LYS A 141 11.36 0.31 -16.08
CA LYS A 141 12.81 0.33 -15.78
C LYS A 141 13.17 -0.54 -14.58
N ARG A 142 14.42 -0.97 -14.54
CA ARG A 142 15.05 -1.81 -13.50
C ARG A 142 14.39 -3.18 -13.41
N GLY A 143 14.08 -3.68 -12.22
CA GLY A 143 13.46 -5.00 -12.00
C GLY A 143 14.40 -5.95 -11.25
N GLY A 144 15.09 -5.44 -10.24
CA GLY A 144 15.94 -6.20 -9.32
C GLY A 144 15.56 -6.00 -7.87
N VAL A 145 16.11 -6.82 -7.00
CA VAL A 145 15.93 -6.75 -5.55
C VAL A 145 17.30 -6.80 -4.84
N ALA A 146 17.38 -6.16 -3.68
CA ALA A 146 18.41 -6.46 -2.68
C ALA A 146 17.73 -7.12 -1.49
N ILE A 147 18.31 -8.20 -0.97
CA ILE A 147 17.77 -8.92 0.18
C ILE A 147 18.87 -9.19 1.21
N GLY A 148 18.52 -9.31 2.47
CA GLY A 148 19.50 -9.59 3.53
C GLY A 148 18.85 -9.86 4.87
N GLU A 149 19.66 -10.42 5.78
CA GLU A 149 19.27 -10.56 7.18
C GLU A 149 19.28 -9.21 7.88
N LEU A 150 18.35 -9.03 8.82
CA LEU A 150 18.21 -7.76 9.56
C LEU A 150 19.40 -7.49 10.49
N MET A 151 20.13 -8.53 10.88
CA MET A 151 21.33 -8.45 11.73
C MET A 151 22.64 -8.50 10.92
N GLY A 152 22.59 -8.35 9.59
CA GLY A 152 23.76 -8.14 8.75
C GLY A 152 24.66 -9.37 8.53
N HIS A 153 24.19 -10.60 8.79
CA HIS A 153 24.95 -11.82 8.52
C HIS A 153 24.42 -12.54 7.26
N LYS A 154 25.30 -13.32 6.63
CA LYS A 154 24.89 -14.20 5.53
C LYS A 154 24.30 -15.48 6.11
N SER A 155 23.10 -15.84 5.66
CA SER A 155 22.42 -17.06 6.07
C SER A 155 22.12 -17.96 4.87
N GLU A 156 21.87 -19.23 5.16
CA GLU A 156 21.48 -20.19 4.13
C GLU A 156 20.10 -19.80 3.53
N ARG A 157 19.15 -19.34 4.37
CA ARG A 157 17.80 -18.94 3.89
C ARG A 157 17.87 -17.79 2.90
N VAL A 158 18.71 -16.76 3.15
CA VAL A 158 18.90 -15.64 2.22
C VAL A 158 19.53 -16.10 0.92
N SER A 159 20.52 -16.99 0.98
CA SER A 159 21.15 -17.58 -0.20
C SER A 159 20.17 -18.39 -1.05
N GLN A 160 19.31 -19.18 -0.41
CA GLN A 160 18.23 -19.94 -1.08
C GLN A 160 17.22 -19.01 -1.75
N ILE A 161 16.82 -17.92 -1.11
CA ILE A 161 15.91 -16.91 -1.70
C ILE A 161 16.56 -16.25 -2.91
N ALA A 162 17.84 -15.87 -2.81
CA ALA A 162 18.58 -15.26 -3.93
C ALA A 162 18.62 -16.19 -5.14
N GLU A 163 18.84 -17.49 -4.92
CA GLU A 163 18.83 -18.47 -6.00
C GLU A 163 17.44 -18.61 -6.66
N VAL A 164 16.35 -18.54 -5.89
CA VAL A 164 14.97 -18.49 -6.42
C VAL A 164 14.78 -17.30 -7.36
N PHE A 165 15.22 -16.10 -6.97
CA PHE A 165 15.13 -14.92 -7.83
C PHE A 165 16.01 -15.05 -9.08
N LYS A 166 17.23 -15.56 -8.93
CA LYS A 166 18.17 -15.76 -10.03
C LYS A 166 17.63 -16.73 -11.08
N GLN A 167 17.05 -17.86 -10.66
CA GLN A 167 16.40 -18.83 -11.55
C GLN A 167 15.22 -18.24 -12.32
N ALA A 168 14.55 -17.23 -11.75
CA ALA A 168 13.50 -16.48 -12.42
C ALA A 168 14.03 -15.35 -13.35
N GLY A 169 15.34 -15.22 -13.50
CA GLY A 169 15.97 -14.16 -14.30
C GLY A 169 15.92 -12.78 -13.66
N ILE A 170 15.68 -12.71 -12.35
CA ILE A 170 15.63 -11.45 -11.58
C ILE A 170 17.00 -11.20 -10.96
N SER A 171 17.55 -9.99 -11.16
CA SER A 171 18.75 -9.57 -10.46
C SER A 171 18.49 -9.49 -8.96
N CYS A 172 19.23 -10.26 -8.18
CA CYS A 172 19.13 -10.29 -6.73
C CYS A 172 20.51 -10.05 -6.11
N GLN A 173 20.65 -8.93 -5.39
CA GLN A 173 21.84 -8.57 -4.65
C GLN A 173 21.72 -9.02 -3.20
N LEU A 174 22.72 -9.71 -2.66
CA LEU A 174 22.83 -9.98 -1.25
C LEU A 174 23.38 -8.74 -0.54
N SER A 175 22.57 -8.15 0.34
CA SER A 175 22.97 -6.99 1.14
C SER A 175 23.64 -7.47 2.44
N GLU A 176 24.79 -6.87 2.75
CA GLU A 176 25.45 -7.09 4.05
C GLU A 176 24.80 -6.29 5.17
N ASP A 177 24.05 -5.22 4.81
CA ASP A 177 23.28 -4.39 5.71
C ASP A 177 21.98 -3.97 5.01
N ILE A 178 20.96 -4.80 5.13
CA ILE A 178 19.67 -4.54 4.48
C ILE A 178 18.93 -3.36 5.12
N ARG A 179 19.12 -3.12 6.43
CA ARG A 179 18.54 -1.96 7.11
C ARG A 179 19.07 -0.67 6.49
N LYS A 180 20.37 -0.58 6.29
CA LYS A 180 20.99 0.57 5.61
C LYS A 180 20.46 0.75 4.19
N SER A 181 20.38 -0.33 3.40
CA SER A 181 19.81 -0.29 2.05
C SER A 181 18.37 0.24 2.03
N LYS A 182 17.55 -0.11 3.02
CA LYS A 182 16.19 0.41 3.19
C LYS A 182 16.19 1.90 3.52
N TRP A 183 17.06 2.36 4.43
CA TRP A 183 17.19 3.77 4.76
C TRP A 183 17.71 4.61 3.60
N GLU A 184 18.65 4.10 2.79
CA GLU A 184 19.09 4.76 1.56
C GLU A 184 17.94 4.93 0.57
N LYS A 185 17.12 3.87 0.37
CA LYS A 185 15.90 3.99 -0.44
C LYS A 185 14.87 4.94 0.18
N MET A 186 14.77 4.98 1.51
CA MET A 186 13.88 5.90 2.22
C MET A 186 14.24 7.36 1.93
N CYS A 187 15.50 7.72 1.84
CA CYS A 187 15.92 9.06 1.40
C CYS A 187 15.31 9.41 0.04
N TRP A 188 15.39 8.51 -0.93
CA TRP A 188 14.78 8.71 -2.23
C TRP A 188 13.26 8.86 -2.15
N ASN A 189 12.60 7.95 -1.42
CA ASN A 189 11.16 7.93 -1.25
C ASN A 189 10.64 9.21 -0.58
N CYS A 190 11.29 9.67 0.50
CA CYS A 190 10.89 10.88 1.23
C CYS A 190 11.05 12.16 0.40
N VAL A 191 11.97 12.16 -0.58
CA VAL A 191 12.13 13.29 -1.51
C VAL A 191 11.07 13.23 -2.61
N PHE A 192 11.10 12.20 -3.44
CA PHE A 192 10.41 12.24 -4.73
C PHE A 192 8.95 11.80 -4.66
N ASN A 193 8.58 10.92 -3.72
CA ASN A 193 7.18 10.52 -3.61
C ASN A 193 6.27 11.71 -3.26
N PRO A 194 6.50 12.48 -2.18
CA PRO A 194 5.66 13.62 -1.87
C PRO A 194 5.82 14.78 -2.87
N LEU A 195 7.05 15.06 -3.34
CA LEU A 195 7.26 16.18 -4.25
C LEU A 195 6.51 16.02 -5.56
N THR A 196 6.47 14.82 -6.16
CA THR A 196 5.71 14.60 -7.40
C THR A 196 4.21 14.81 -7.20
N VAL A 197 3.67 14.52 -6.01
CA VAL A 197 2.27 14.83 -5.67
C VAL A 197 2.06 16.33 -5.51
N VAL A 198 2.94 17.01 -4.76
CA VAL A 198 2.79 18.44 -4.45
C VAL A 198 2.93 19.30 -5.71
N ILE A 199 3.89 18.96 -6.60
CA ILE A 199 4.10 19.72 -7.84
C ILE A 199 3.22 19.24 -9.00
N ASP A 200 2.51 18.14 -8.84
CA ASP A 200 1.69 17.47 -9.86
C ASP A 200 2.45 17.21 -11.17
N ASP A 201 3.69 16.70 -11.07
CA ASP A 201 4.55 16.49 -12.23
C ASP A 201 5.54 15.34 -12.00
N LYS A 202 6.33 15.02 -13.02
CA LYS A 202 7.41 14.04 -13.00
C LYS A 202 8.57 14.48 -12.12
N VAL A 203 9.41 13.51 -11.79
CA VAL A 203 10.64 13.69 -11.01
C VAL A 203 11.56 14.78 -11.59
N ALA A 204 11.66 14.87 -12.92
CA ALA A 204 12.45 15.90 -13.62
C ALA A 204 12.13 17.32 -13.14
N LYS A 205 10.87 17.63 -12.90
CA LYS A 205 10.44 18.98 -12.49
C LYS A 205 11.04 19.40 -11.17
N ALA A 206 11.14 18.47 -10.20
CA ALA A 206 11.82 18.73 -8.93
C ALA A 206 13.34 18.83 -9.10
N LEU A 207 13.96 18.03 -9.99
CA LEU A 207 15.41 18.05 -10.20
C LEU A 207 15.91 19.31 -10.89
N ASP A 208 15.13 19.85 -11.83
CA ASP A 208 15.57 20.95 -12.70
C ASP A 208 15.36 22.34 -12.09
N HIS A 209 14.57 22.43 -11.02
CA HIS A 209 14.34 23.71 -10.38
C HIS A 209 15.50 24.05 -9.42
N PRO A 210 16.21 25.16 -9.62
CA PRO A 210 17.43 25.49 -8.87
C PRO A 210 17.25 25.47 -7.34
N GLU A 211 16.12 25.97 -6.84
CA GLU A 211 15.84 26.06 -5.40
C GLU A 211 15.52 24.71 -4.77
N MET A 212 15.08 23.72 -5.56
CA MET A 212 14.75 22.39 -5.06
C MET A 212 15.96 21.62 -4.56
N ALA A 213 17.17 21.94 -5.03
CA ALA A 213 18.39 21.32 -4.51
C ALA A 213 18.58 21.57 -3.00
N GLY A 214 18.18 22.75 -2.50
CA GLY A 214 18.17 23.05 -1.06
C GLY A 214 17.14 22.23 -0.30
N VAL A 215 15.92 22.13 -0.84
CA VAL A 215 14.83 21.35 -0.26
C VAL A 215 15.19 19.86 -0.20
N ILE A 216 15.76 19.31 -1.28
CA ILE A 216 16.20 17.90 -1.32
C ILE A 216 17.25 17.63 -0.24
N ARG A 217 18.25 18.50 -0.08
CA ARG A 217 19.27 18.35 0.98
C ARG A 217 18.66 18.38 2.37
N GLN A 218 17.69 19.26 2.62
CA GLN A 218 17.02 19.33 3.92
C GLN A 218 16.21 18.05 4.21
N ILE A 219 15.41 17.57 3.26
CA ILE A 219 14.64 16.33 3.41
C ILE A 219 15.57 15.16 3.75
N VAL A 220 16.63 14.98 2.95
CA VAL A 220 17.60 13.88 3.16
C VAL A 220 18.36 14.06 4.46
N GLY A 221 18.71 15.30 4.84
CA GLY A 221 19.37 15.61 6.11
C GLY A 221 18.54 15.23 7.32
N GLU A 222 17.23 15.50 7.31
CA GLU A 222 16.31 15.09 8.36
C GLU A 222 16.20 13.54 8.44
N VAL A 223 16.06 12.86 7.30
CA VAL A 223 16.04 11.39 7.24
C VAL A 223 17.35 10.80 7.77
N ALA A 224 18.50 11.36 7.38
CA ALA A 224 19.81 10.91 7.84
C ALA A 224 20.02 11.13 9.35
N ALA A 225 19.51 12.23 9.90
CA ALA A 225 19.58 12.50 11.34
C ALA A 225 18.77 11.45 12.14
N VAL A 226 17.54 11.16 11.71
CA VAL A 226 16.71 10.13 12.33
C VAL A 226 17.34 8.74 12.18
N SER A 227 17.86 8.42 11.00
CA SER A 227 18.56 7.17 10.70
C SER A 227 19.78 6.96 11.60
N ALA A 228 20.61 8.00 11.79
CA ALA A 228 21.77 7.94 12.68
C ALA A 228 21.38 7.71 14.15
N ALA A 229 20.30 8.33 14.61
CA ALA A 229 19.82 8.17 15.99
C ALA A 229 19.30 6.75 16.26
N VAL A 230 18.73 6.07 15.27
CA VAL A 230 18.38 4.63 15.36
C VAL A 230 19.55 3.70 14.99
N LYS A 231 20.79 4.23 15.02
CA LYS A 231 22.05 3.48 14.81
C LYS A 231 22.24 2.90 13.41
N VAL A 232 21.66 3.54 12.41
CA VAL A 232 21.87 3.19 10.98
C VAL A 232 22.43 4.42 10.26
N PRO A 233 23.68 4.84 10.47
CA PRO A 233 24.22 6.05 9.87
C PRO A 233 24.34 5.92 8.35
N LEU A 234 23.90 6.96 7.64
CA LEU A 234 24.02 7.07 6.19
C LEU A 234 25.28 7.84 5.80
N ALA A 235 25.66 7.72 4.53
CA ALA A 235 26.82 8.43 4.02
C ALA A 235 26.59 9.97 4.04
N PRO A 236 27.62 10.78 4.36
CA PRO A 236 27.47 12.25 4.41
C PRO A 236 27.02 12.88 3.09
N ASP A 237 27.34 12.24 1.96
CA ASP A 237 26.99 12.65 0.59
C ASP A 237 25.66 12.01 0.10
N MET A 238 24.77 11.65 1.04
CA MET A 238 23.54 10.92 0.69
C MET A 238 22.60 11.74 -0.21
N ALA A 239 22.52 13.04 -0.01
CA ALA A 239 21.70 13.93 -0.86
C ALA A 239 22.19 13.94 -2.31
N GLU A 240 23.49 14.06 -2.51
CA GLU A 240 24.14 14.01 -3.82
C GLU A 240 23.94 12.65 -4.50
N LYS A 241 24.05 11.55 -3.74
CA LYS A 241 23.74 10.21 -4.23
C LYS A 241 22.30 10.07 -4.67
N VAL A 242 21.34 10.56 -3.89
CA VAL A 242 19.91 10.57 -4.24
C VAL A 242 19.68 11.29 -5.56
N VAL A 243 20.26 12.50 -5.72
CA VAL A 243 20.17 13.26 -6.98
C VAL A 243 20.79 12.49 -8.15
N LYS A 244 22.00 11.92 -7.95
CA LYS A 244 22.70 11.15 -8.97
C LYS A 244 21.90 9.92 -9.43
N TRP A 245 21.37 9.13 -8.51
CA TRP A 245 20.55 7.94 -8.84
C TRP A 245 19.29 8.31 -9.61
N THR A 246 18.79 9.52 -9.40
CA THR A 246 17.55 9.99 -10.00
C THR A 246 17.72 10.45 -11.45
N GLN A 247 18.95 10.72 -11.91
CA GLN A 247 19.21 11.17 -13.29
C GLN A 247 18.66 10.20 -14.36
N GLU A 248 18.67 8.89 -14.08
CA GLU A 248 18.10 7.88 -14.98
C GLU A 248 16.57 7.79 -14.88
N LEU A 249 15.95 8.46 -13.90
CA LEU A 249 14.56 8.35 -13.52
C LEU A 249 13.78 9.65 -13.72
N ARG A 250 14.30 10.57 -14.48
CA ARG A 250 13.75 11.91 -14.64
C ARG A 250 12.32 11.92 -15.20
N ASP A 251 12.03 11.02 -16.13
CA ASP A 251 10.78 11.00 -16.89
C ASP A 251 9.67 10.14 -16.26
N ILE A 252 9.85 9.70 -15.02
CA ILE A 252 8.85 8.89 -14.34
C ILE A 252 7.99 9.71 -13.37
N HIS A 253 6.78 9.21 -13.12
CA HIS A 253 6.02 9.51 -11.91
C HIS A 253 6.37 8.49 -10.82
N THR A 254 6.21 8.87 -9.56
CA THR A 254 6.43 7.96 -8.44
C THR A 254 5.20 7.08 -8.18
N SER A 255 5.38 6.01 -7.40
CA SER A 255 4.26 5.16 -6.99
C SER A 255 3.20 5.90 -6.17
N MET A 256 3.62 6.89 -5.37
CA MET A 256 2.70 7.73 -4.60
C MET A 256 1.87 8.63 -5.50
N TYR A 257 2.49 9.20 -6.54
CA TYR A 257 1.78 9.96 -7.57
C TYR A 257 0.74 9.10 -8.30
N ASP A 258 1.13 7.88 -8.71
CA ASP A 258 0.23 6.94 -9.38
C ASP A 258 -0.95 6.53 -8.47
N ASP A 259 -0.71 6.34 -7.17
CA ASP A 259 -1.77 6.06 -6.20
C ASP A 259 -2.72 7.25 -6.08
N TRP A 260 -2.18 8.46 -5.91
CA TRP A 260 -2.97 9.68 -5.83
C TRP A 260 -3.84 9.89 -7.08
N LYS A 261 -3.25 9.84 -8.28
CA LYS A 261 -4.01 10.00 -9.55
C LYS A 261 -5.07 8.92 -9.76
N ALA A 262 -4.84 7.73 -9.22
CA ALA A 262 -5.82 6.64 -9.24
C ALA A 262 -6.82 6.69 -8.07
N LYS A 263 -6.82 7.78 -7.27
CA LYS A 263 -7.68 7.98 -6.10
C LYS A 263 -7.56 6.83 -5.08
N ARG A 264 -6.33 6.34 -4.88
CA ARG A 264 -5.99 5.34 -3.87
C ARG A 264 -5.29 6.00 -2.69
N PRO A 265 -5.40 5.45 -1.47
CA PRO A 265 -4.60 5.90 -0.33
C PRO A 265 -3.11 5.87 -0.65
N THR A 266 -2.39 6.90 -0.20
CA THR A 266 -0.93 6.98 -0.35
C THR A 266 -0.21 6.39 0.87
N GLU A 267 1.07 6.05 0.69
CA GLU A 267 1.92 5.56 1.78
C GLU A 267 2.65 6.69 2.54
N ILE A 268 2.16 7.93 2.48
CA ILE A 268 2.84 9.10 3.08
C ILE A 268 3.12 8.91 4.57
N ASP A 269 2.19 8.29 5.33
CA ASP A 269 2.34 8.03 6.76
C ASP A 269 3.43 7.01 7.10
N TYR A 270 3.72 6.11 6.17
CA TYR A 270 4.74 5.06 6.30
C TYR A 270 6.10 5.48 5.74
N LEU A 271 6.16 6.63 5.05
CA LEU A 271 7.38 7.24 4.52
C LEU A 271 7.72 8.49 5.33
N ASN A 272 7.41 9.67 4.84
CA ASN A 272 7.70 10.93 5.55
C ASN A 272 7.07 10.97 6.95
N GLY A 273 5.83 10.49 7.10
CA GLY A 273 5.14 10.39 8.39
C GLY A 273 5.87 9.49 9.41
N TYR A 274 6.51 8.41 8.94
CA TYR A 274 7.39 7.60 9.79
C TYR A 274 8.58 8.41 10.32
N ILE A 275 9.26 9.16 9.45
CA ILE A 275 10.39 10.02 9.83
C ILE A 275 9.96 11.08 10.86
N VAL A 276 8.79 11.69 10.65
CA VAL A 276 8.22 12.68 11.59
C VAL A 276 7.92 12.06 12.95
N ARG A 277 7.29 10.89 12.98
CA ARG A 277 6.94 10.20 14.24
C ARG A 277 8.19 9.84 15.01
N VAL A 278 9.15 9.16 14.39
CA VAL A 278 10.39 8.73 15.05
C VAL A 278 11.25 9.94 15.43
N GLY A 279 11.29 10.98 14.58
CA GLY A 279 11.97 12.24 14.90
C GLY A 279 11.42 12.87 16.19
N ARG A 280 10.11 12.94 16.35
CA ARG A 280 9.46 13.46 17.58
C ARG A 280 9.79 12.61 18.82
N GLU A 281 9.74 11.29 18.70
CA GLU A 281 10.07 10.34 19.77
C GLU A 281 11.53 10.50 20.26
N LEU A 282 12.43 10.85 19.34
CA LEU A 282 13.86 11.01 19.60
C LEU A 282 14.30 12.46 19.82
N GLY A 283 13.39 13.43 19.76
CA GLY A 283 13.70 14.87 19.89
C GLY A 283 14.47 15.46 18.69
N ILE A 284 14.35 14.86 17.51
CA ILE A 284 15.01 15.30 16.27
C ILE A 284 14.02 16.09 15.42
N PRO A 285 14.29 17.37 15.11
CA PRO A 285 13.41 18.16 14.25
C PRO A 285 13.37 17.63 12.81
N THR A 286 12.16 17.50 12.26
CA THR A 286 11.93 17.06 10.88
C THR A 286 10.91 17.96 10.16
N PRO A 287 11.09 19.30 10.17
CA PRO A 287 10.07 20.25 9.74
C PRO A 287 9.69 20.11 8.26
N VAL A 288 10.63 19.78 7.37
CA VAL A 288 10.35 19.65 5.94
C VAL A 288 9.57 18.36 5.65
N ASN A 289 9.95 17.23 6.26
CA ASN A 289 9.17 15.98 6.16
C ASN A 289 7.78 16.13 6.77
N GLU A 290 7.62 16.88 7.86
CA GLU A 290 6.33 17.19 8.47
C GLU A 290 5.44 18.03 7.55
N ALA A 291 5.99 19.10 6.95
CA ALA A 291 5.28 19.92 6.00
C ALA A 291 4.82 19.13 4.77
N LEU A 292 5.69 18.29 4.19
CA LEU A 292 5.34 17.44 3.04
C LEU A 292 4.27 16.40 3.41
N THR A 293 4.34 15.83 4.60
CA THR A 293 3.31 14.89 5.09
C THR A 293 1.95 15.58 5.16
N ALA A 294 1.90 16.79 5.74
CA ALA A 294 0.66 17.55 5.84
C ALA A 294 0.12 17.96 4.45
N MET A 295 0.99 18.43 3.55
CA MET A 295 0.58 18.83 2.19
C MET A 295 0.01 17.65 1.41
N VAL A 296 0.69 16.50 1.38
CA VAL A 296 0.21 15.32 0.66
C VAL A 296 -1.12 14.84 1.25
N LYS A 297 -1.27 14.78 2.58
CA LYS A 297 -2.55 14.44 3.21
C LYS A 297 -3.66 15.39 2.77
N THR A 298 -3.44 16.70 2.84
CA THR A 298 -4.41 17.70 2.44
C THR A 298 -4.81 17.57 0.97
N ILE A 299 -3.84 17.34 0.08
CA ILE A 299 -4.09 17.15 -1.36
C ILE A 299 -4.90 15.86 -1.60
N THR A 300 -4.51 14.77 -0.96
CA THR A 300 -5.17 13.49 -1.14
C THR A 300 -6.55 13.44 -0.48
N GLU A 301 -6.72 14.06 0.68
CA GLU A 301 -8.02 14.22 1.33
C GLU A 301 -8.99 15.03 0.47
N LYS A 302 -8.55 16.14 -0.13
CA LYS A 302 -9.37 16.94 -1.03
C LYS A 302 -9.84 16.16 -2.25
N GLU A 303 -9.02 15.28 -2.78
CA GLU A 303 -9.40 14.44 -3.93
C GLU A 303 -10.23 13.21 -3.54
N LEU A 304 -9.96 12.66 -2.36
CA LEU A 304 -10.76 11.60 -1.76
C LEU A 304 -12.09 12.17 -1.20
N SER A 305 -12.11 13.47 -0.87
CA SER A 305 -13.26 14.27 -0.42
C SER A 305 -14.13 14.78 -1.56
N GLY A 306 -14.01 14.22 -2.77
CA GLY A 306 -14.95 14.51 -3.85
C GLY A 306 -16.41 14.28 -3.39
N PRO A 307 -17.41 14.84 -4.08
CA PRO A 307 -18.80 14.73 -3.67
C PRO A 307 -19.16 13.27 -3.38
N GLY A 308 -19.59 12.99 -2.15
CA GLY A 308 -19.99 11.65 -1.71
C GLY A 308 -19.22 11.09 -0.51
N ILE A 309 -18.71 11.91 0.41
CA ILE A 309 -18.24 11.44 1.72
C ILE A 309 -19.43 11.25 2.65
N VAL A 310 -19.47 10.09 3.28
CA VAL A 310 -20.29 9.88 4.46
C VAL A 310 -19.43 10.16 5.69
N ARG A 311 -19.80 11.16 6.47
CA ARG A 311 -19.21 11.45 7.76
C ARG A 311 -20.12 10.97 8.88
N ILE A 312 -19.55 10.21 9.80
CA ILE A 312 -20.24 9.74 11.00
C ILE A 312 -19.55 10.41 12.19
N ASP A 313 -20.27 11.30 12.86
CA ASP A 313 -19.80 12.03 14.04
C ASP A 313 -20.94 12.16 15.08
N GLY A 314 -20.73 12.96 16.13
CA GLY A 314 -21.67 13.10 17.23
C GLY A 314 -21.41 12.10 18.35
N ALA A 315 -22.43 11.31 18.74
CA ALA A 315 -22.31 10.32 19.81
C ALA A 315 -21.53 9.05 19.37
N VAL A 316 -20.29 9.22 18.98
CA VAL A 316 -19.36 8.14 18.58
C VAL A 316 -18.03 8.30 19.32
N VAL A 317 -17.39 7.19 19.63
CA VAL A 317 -16.08 7.21 20.31
C VAL A 317 -15.03 7.91 19.47
N GLN A 318 -15.07 7.70 18.14
CA GLN A 318 -14.19 8.40 17.20
C GLN A 318 -14.97 8.70 15.91
N PRO A 319 -14.99 9.96 15.43
CA PRO A 319 -15.59 10.31 14.16
C PRO A 319 -14.92 9.57 13.00
N VAL A 320 -15.73 9.11 12.05
CA VAL A 320 -15.27 8.38 10.86
C VAL A 320 -15.75 9.11 9.61
N SER A 321 -14.87 9.21 8.60
CA SER A 321 -15.22 9.70 7.28
C SER A 321 -14.97 8.61 6.24
N LEU A 322 -16.00 8.31 5.44
CA LEU A 322 -15.96 7.26 4.43
C LEU A 322 -16.08 7.87 3.04
N THR A 323 -15.12 7.57 2.19
CA THR A 323 -15.17 7.92 0.77
C THR A 323 -16.08 6.95 0.02
N ARG A 324 -16.50 7.32 -1.19
CA ARG A 324 -17.22 6.41 -2.10
C ARG A 324 -16.47 5.12 -2.34
N THR A 325 -15.14 5.18 -2.48
CA THR A 325 -14.28 4.01 -2.63
C THR A 325 -14.34 3.13 -1.38
N ALA A 326 -14.26 3.71 -0.19
CA ALA A 326 -14.40 2.98 1.07
C ALA A 326 -15.79 2.33 1.20
N LEU A 327 -16.85 3.03 0.83
CA LEU A 327 -18.21 2.46 0.80
C LEU A 327 -18.30 1.24 -0.14
N GLY A 328 -17.68 1.32 -1.32
CA GLY A 328 -17.61 0.19 -2.27
C GLY A 328 -16.73 -0.97 -1.81
N GLN A 329 -15.93 -0.81 -0.77
CA GLN A 329 -15.07 -1.86 -0.19
C GLN A 329 -15.66 -2.50 1.07
N LEU A 330 -16.78 -1.99 1.58
CA LEU A 330 -17.47 -2.60 2.73
C LEU A 330 -17.84 -4.07 2.42
N PRO A 331 -17.96 -4.93 3.43
CA PRO A 331 -18.41 -6.31 3.28
C PRO A 331 -19.69 -6.43 2.44
N ARG A 332 -19.83 -7.52 1.71
CA ARG A 332 -20.95 -7.71 0.78
C ARG A 332 -22.32 -7.63 1.47
N GLU A 333 -22.41 -8.12 2.68
CA GLU A 333 -23.62 -8.07 3.52
C GLU A 333 -24.02 -6.63 3.92
N GLN A 334 -23.07 -5.71 3.86
CA GLN A 334 -23.31 -4.28 4.16
C GLN A 334 -23.56 -3.45 2.90
N ARG A 335 -23.44 -4.03 1.71
CA ARG A 335 -23.65 -3.37 0.42
C ARG A 335 -24.90 -3.88 -0.28
N VAL A 336 -25.48 -3.02 -1.11
CA VAL A 336 -26.49 -3.36 -2.09
C VAL A 336 -25.91 -2.95 -3.45
N ASP A 337 -25.33 -3.92 -4.15
CA ASP A 337 -24.61 -3.69 -5.41
C ASP A 337 -25.58 -3.40 -6.58
N ASP A 338 -26.84 -3.80 -6.46
CA ASP A 338 -27.93 -3.41 -7.34
C ASP A 338 -29.18 -3.08 -6.50
N ILE A 339 -29.49 -1.79 -6.40
CA ILE A 339 -30.64 -1.31 -5.60
C ILE A 339 -31.98 -1.83 -6.12
N SER A 340 -32.08 -2.28 -7.38
CA SER A 340 -33.30 -2.84 -7.93
C SER A 340 -33.76 -4.14 -7.23
N GLU A 341 -32.84 -4.82 -6.53
CA GLU A 341 -33.16 -5.97 -5.67
C GLU A 341 -34.05 -5.59 -4.46
N VAL A 342 -33.96 -4.33 -4.03
CA VAL A 342 -34.70 -3.78 -2.88
C VAL A 342 -35.77 -2.78 -3.32
N MET A 343 -35.48 -2.01 -4.36
CA MET A 343 -36.35 -0.96 -4.92
C MET A 343 -36.44 -1.14 -6.45
N PRO A 344 -37.39 -1.93 -6.95
CA PRO A 344 -37.43 -2.36 -8.38
C PRO A 344 -37.49 -1.23 -9.43
N SER A 345 -37.92 -0.03 -9.02
CA SER A 345 -37.97 1.14 -9.90
C SER A 345 -36.67 1.94 -9.98
N MET A 346 -35.62 1.53 -9.23
CA MET A 346 -34.35 2.26 -9.16
C MET A 346 -33.20 1.38 -9.62
N ARG A 347 -32.20 1.98 -10.21
CA ARG A 347 -30.92 1.35 -10.55
C ARG A 347 -29.79 2.11 -9.89
N GLY A 348 -28.86 1.39 -9.27
CA GLY A 348 -27.76 2.04 -8.57
C GLY A 348 -27.22 1.18 -7.44
N ARG A 349 -26.38 1.78 -6.59
CA ARG A 349 -25.74 1.11 -5.47
C ARG A 349 -25.99 1.82 -4.17
N ALA A 350 -26.17 1.05 -3.11
CA ALA A 350 -26.44 1.56 -1.77
C ALA A 350 -25.63 0.82 -0.69
N ILE A 351 -25.58 1.39 0.49
CA ILE A 351 -25.03 0.78 1.70
C ILE A 351 -26.15 0.60 2.72
N ARG A 352 -26.16 -0.52 3.41
CA ARG A 352 -27.01 -0.73 4.58
C ARG A 352 -26.48 0.11 5.73
N VAL A 353 -27.32 1.00 6.27
CA VAL A 353 -26.92 1.91 7.35
C VAL A 353 -26.45 1.14 8.59
N LYS A 354 -27.01 -0.04 8.85
CA LYS A 354 -26.53 -0.94 9.90
C LYS A 354 -25.02 -1.14 9.84
N GLY A 355 -24.47 -1.45 8.67
CA GLY A 355 -23.03 -1.65 8.48
C GLY A 355 -22.21 -0.38 8.71
N LEU A 356 -22.74 0.78 8.32
CA LEU A 356 -22.09 2.06 8.59
C LEU A 356 -21.99 2.37 10.09
N LEU A 357 -23.01 2.01 10.85
CA LEU A 357 -23.07 2.24 12.30
C LEU A 357 -22.21 1.26 13.11
N GLU A 358 -21.75 0.19 12.50
CA GLU A 358 -20.81 -0.77 13.13
C GLU A 358 -19.33 -0.32 13.02
N ILE A 359 -19.01 0.61 12.11
CA ILE A 359 -17.64 1.08 11.89
C ILE A 359 -17.12 1.92 13.07
N PRO A 360 -17.81 3.00 13.50
CA PRO A 360 -17.44 3.70 14.73
C PRO A 360 -18.08 3.01 15.93
N ALA A 361 -17.37 2.94 17.04
CA ALA A 361 -17.99 2.58 18.30
C ALA A 361 -18.99 3.70 18.70
N LEU A 362 -20.28 3.37 18.81
CA LEU A 362 -21.30 4.30 19.25
C LEU A 362 -21.19 4.53 20.75
N ALA A 363 -21.51 5.75 21.20
CA ALA A 363 -21.66 6.04 22.61
C ALA A 363 -22.87 5.27 23.19
N VAL A 364 -22.81 4.95 24.47
CA VAL A 364 -23.85 4.14 25.16
C VAL A 364 -25.23 4.78 25.12
N ASP A 365 -25.30 6.11 25.04
CA ASP A 365 -26.49 6.93 25.05
C ASP A 365 -26.98 7.34 23.64
N ALA A 366 -26.34 6.84 22.58
CA ALA A 366 -26.79 7.11 21.21
C ALA A 366 -28.14 6.43 20.95
N ASP A 367 -29.17 7.20 20.60
CA ASP A 367 -30.54 6.70 20.37
C ASP A 367 -31.07 7.04 18.95
N HIS A 368 -30.48 8.03 18.30
CA HIS A 368 -30.91 8.51 16.97
C HIS A 368 -29.72 8.68 16.02
N VAL A 369 -30.00 8.62 14.73
CA VAL A 369 -29.09 8.96 13.63
C VAL A 369 -29.76 10.04 12.77
N THR A 370 -29.05 11.12 12.53
CA THR A 370 -29.48 12.17 11.61
C THR A 370 -28.60 12.20 10.38
N PHE A 371 -29.23 12.10 9.23
CA PHE A 371 -28.59 12.24 7.93
C PHE A 371 -28.74 13.66 7.44
N HIS A 372 -27.64 14.29 7.04
CA HIS A 372 -27.64 15.63 6.45
C HIS A 372 -27.16 15.53 5.00
N SER A 373 -27.82 16.25 4.09
CA SER A 373 -27.25 16.45 2.75
C SER A 373 -26.01 17.33 2.83
N VAL A 374 -25.08 17.16 1.88
CA VAL A 374 -23.82 17.93 1.82
C VAL A 374 -24.07 19.43 1.76
N ASP A 375 -25.15 19.88 1.11
CA ASP A 375 -25.54 21.29 0.99
C ASP A 375 -26.35 21.80 2.19
N GLY A 376 -26.58 20.96 3.19
CA GLY A 376 -27.31 21.29 4.41
C GLY A 376 -28.83 21.55 4.24
N LYS A 377 -29.39 21.34 3.04
CA LYS A 377 -30.80 21.64 2.76
C LYS A 377 -31.75 20.56 3.24
N TYR A 378 -31.29 19.37 3.43
CA TYR A 378 -32.08 18.24 3.88
C TYR A 378 -31.48 17.59 5.11
N ALA A 379 -32.32 17.21 6.04
CA ALA A 379 -31.97 16.38 7.18
C ALA A 379 -33.09 15.36 7.44
N ALA A 380 -32.73 14.14 7.74
CA ALA A 380 -33.65 13.09 8.14
C ALA A 380 -33.10 12.39 9.39
N THR A 381 -33.92 12.31 10.43
CA THR A 381 -33.59 11.68 11.70
C THR A 381 -34.38 10.39 11.84
N LEU A 382 -33.69 9.31 12.14
CA LEU A 382 -34.22 7.99 12.42
C LEU A 382 -33.78 7.56 13.82
N THR A 383 -34.61 6.78 14.51
CA THR A 383 -34.12 6.08 15.69
C THR A 383 -33.00 5.12 15.28
N LEU A 384 -32.11 4.81 16.21
CA LEU A 384 -31.01 3.88 15.93
C LEU A 384 -31.53 2.51 15.45
N GLN A 385 -32.67 2.05 15.99
CA GLN A 385 -33.33 0.82 15.58
C GLN A 385 -33.84 0.92 14.13
N GLN A 386 -34.55 1.99 13.79
CA GLN A 386 -35.04 2.20 12.41
C GLN A 386 -33.88 2.27 11.40
N ALA A 387 -32.80 2.96 11.77
CA ALA A 387 -31.63 3.07 10.92
C ALA A 387 -30.95 1.72 10.68
N ARG A 388 -30.91 0.83 11.70
CA ARG A 388 -30.38 -0.53 11.57
C ARG A 388 -31.28 -1.45 10.75
N ASP A 389 -32.59 -1.35 10.93
CA ASP A 389 -33.54 -2.30 10.32
C ASP A 389 -33.84 -1.95 8.86
N PHE A 390 -33.96 -0.68 8.53
CA PHE A 390 -34.48 -0.21 7.24
C PHE A 390 -33.59 0.79 6.52
N GLY A 391 -32.52 1.28 7.15
CA GLY A 391 -31.70 2.35 6.59
C GLY A 391 -30.88 1.88 5.39
N LEU A 392 -31.08 2.54 4.25
CA LEU A 392 -30.23 2.44 3.06
C LEU A 392 -29.68 3.82 2.71
N LEU A 393 -28.38 3.90 2.49
CA LEU A 393 -27.71 5.08 1.97
C LEU A 393 -27.37 4.84 0.50
N LEU A 394 -28.12 5.50 -0.38
CA LEU A 394 -27.83 5.46 -1.82
C LEU A 394 -26.64 6.35 -2.13
N TYR A 395 -25.64 5.84 -2.83
CA TYR A 395 -24.45 6.60 -3.21
C TYR A 395 -24.18 6.61 -4.72
N GLU A 396 -24.99 5.86 -5.49
CA GLU A 396 -24.96 5.84 -6.95
C GLU A 396 -26.38 5.59 -7.47
N LEU A 397 -26.79 6.35 -8.48
CA LEU A 397 -28.07 6.21 -9.16
C LEU A 397 -27.82 6.25 -10.68
N ASP A 398 -28.39 5.29 -11.43
CA ASP A 398 -28.25 5.16 -12.89
C ASP A 398 -26.80 5.24 -13.38
N GLY A 399 -25.88 4.64 -12.63
CA GLY A 399 -24.44 4.66 -12.91
C GLY A 399 -23.74 5.99 -12.65
N GLN A 400 -24.48 7.00 -12.16
CA GLN A 400 -23.93 8.29 -11.79
C GLN A 400 -23.75 8.39 -10.28
N PRO A 401 -22.63 8.94 -9.83
CA PRO A 401 -22.41 9.23 -8.43
C PRO A 401 -23.44 10.24 -7.91
N LEU A 402 -24.06 9.94 -6.77
CA LEU A 402 -24.83 10.93 -6.03
C LEU A 402 -23.88 11.86 -5.25
N PRO A 403 -24.24 13.15 -5.14
CA PRO A 403 -23.45 14.14 -4.42
C PRO A 403 -23.34 13.86 -2.92
#